data_48b8eeb901319ef351da9ef26bcac32a
#
_entry.id   48b8eeb901319ef351da9ef26bcac32a
#
_cell.length_a   1.000
_cell.length_b   1.000
_cell.length_c   1.000
_cell.angle_alpha   90.00
_cell.angle_beta   90.00
_cell.angle_gamma   90.00
#
_symmetry.space_group_name_H-M   'P 1'
#
loop_
_entity.id
_entity.type
_entity.pdbx_description
1 polymer ?
#
loop_
_entity_poly.entity_id
_entity_poly.type
_entity_poly.pdbx_seq_one_letter_code
_entity_poly.pdbx_strand_id
1 'polypeptide(L)'
;IGKSAGRKMTAVITNMDEPLGMAVGNILEVKEAIDTLKGNGPDDFVELIETLASHMLILGGAAKDFDEGLMRVRESIQSGKALDKFKQFVAAQGGDTKYIDHPELFEQADTIEEIRSEQDGFVGSIDAQEMGICSLILGGGRETKESVIDPTVGLVFSKKVADPVKKGDVLATIYGNDEEKVKQAVLHFKENYHIIEEKPTKPIMIREVLS
;
A
#
# COMPACT_ATOMS: atom_id res chain seq x y z
N ILE A 1 -8.30 -1.45 27.89
CA ILE A 1 -7.00 -1.94 28.40
C ILE A 1 -6.05 -0.75 28.60
N GLY A 2 -5.70 0.04 27.57
CA GLY A 2 -4.69 1.11 27.68
C GLY A 2 -5.07 2.23 28.67
N LYS A 3 -6.32 2.72 28.63
CA LYS A 3 -6.81 3.71 29.60
C LYS A 3 -6.75 3.16 31.04
N SER A 4 -7.11 1.89 31.24
CA SER A 4 -6.98 1.20 32.54
C SER A 4 -5.52 1.07 33.02
N ALA A 5 -4.56 1.08 32.10
CA ALA A 5 -3.13 1.10 32.40
C ALA A 5 -2.54 2.53 32.52
N GLY A 6 -3.39 3.57 32.58
CA GLY A 6 -2.97 4.97 32.71
C GLY A 6 -2.31 5.56 31.45
N ARG A 7 -2.49 4.94 30.28
CA ARG A 7 -1.94 5.44 29.00
C ARG A 7 -2.97 6.23 28.21
N LYS A 8 -2.52 7.31 27.56
CA LYS A 8 -3.31 7.99 26.53
C LYS A 8 -3.32 7.10 25.28
N MET A 9 -4.49 6.91 24.69
CA MET A 9 -4.67 6.07 23.51
C MET A 9 -5.66 6.71 22.55
N THR A 10 -5.38 6.52 21.27
CA THR A 10 -6.32 6.80 20.18
C THR A 10 -6.40 5.54 19.32
N ALA A 11 -7.60 5.15 18.93
CA ALA A 11 -7.83 4.07 17.97
C ALA A 11 -8.46 4.66 16.70
N VAL A 12 -7.94 4.28 15.55
CA VAL A 12 -8.47 4.69 14.25
C VAL A 12 -9.04 3.44 13.58
N ILE A 13 -10.35 3.46 13.29
CA ILE A 13 -11.04 2.40 12.57
C ILE A 13 -10.97 2.70 11.09
N THR A 14 -10.32 1.82 10.32
CA THR A 14 -10.05 2.03 8.90
C THR A 14 -10.75 1.01 8.03
N ASN A 15 -10.86 1.30 6.73
CA ASN A 15 -11.29 0.34 5.74
C ASN A 15 -10.16 -0.66 5.42
N MET A 16 -10.53 -1.93 5.22
CA MET A 16 -9.63 -2.99 4.79
C MET A 16 -10.26 -3.87 3.69
N ASP A 17 -11.30 -3.36 3.01
CA ASP A 17 -12.03 -4.13 1.99
C ASP A 17 -11.22 -4.25 0.67
N GLU A 18 -10.29 -3.31 0.43
CA GLU A 18 -9.33 -3.34 -0.67
C GLU A 18 -7.91 -3.10 -0.16
N PRO A 19 -6.85 -3.51 -0.89
CA PRO A 19 -5.48 -3.23 -0.50
C PRO A 19 -5.22 -1.74 -0.31
N LEU A 20 -4.47 -1.38 0.73
CA LEU A 20 -4.03 0.00 0.97
C LEU A 20 -2.98 0.38 -0.06
N GLY A 21 -3.09 1.57 -0.64
CA GLY A 21 -2.20 1.99 -1.71
C GLY A 21 -2.40 1.20 -2.99
N MET A 22 -1.40 1.17 -3.84
CA MET A 22 -1.44 0.49 -5.14
C MET A 22 -0.57 -0.76 -5.19
N ALA A 23 0.41 -0.90 -4.31
CA ALA A 23 1.39 -1.97 -4.34
C ALA A 23 1.08 -3.09 -3.34
N VAL A 24 1.29 -4.35 -3.74
CA VAL A 24 1.28 -5.53 -2.87
C VAL A 24 2.49 -6.38 -3.19
N GLY A 25 3.48 -6.39 -2.32
CA GLY A 25 4.77 -7.07 -2.49
C GLY A 25 5.92 -6.27 -1.89
N ASN A 26 6.95 -6.94 -1.35
CA ASN A 26 7.94 -6.31 -0.47
C ASN A 26 8.64 -5.07 -1.08
N ILE A 27 9.35 -5.22 -2.19
CA ILE A 27 10.07 -4.11 -2.84
C ILE A 27 9.07 -3.09 -3.43
N LEU A 28 7.93 -3.56 -3.95
CA LEU A 28 6.92 -2.70 -4.55
C LEU A 28 6.33 -1.74 -3.51
N GLU A 29 5.98 -2.22 -2.32
CA GLU A 29 5.49 -1.42 -1.21
C GLU A 29 6.56 -0.47 -0.67
N VAL A 30 7.84 -0.89 -0.61
CA VAL A 30 8.94 0.00 -0.22
C VAL A 30 9.12 1.15 -1.23
N LYS A 31 9.00 0.88 -2.53
CA LYS A 31 9.02 1.91 -3.58
C LYS A 31 7.85 2.89 -3.41
N GLU A 32 6.64 2.38 -3.18
CA GLU A 32 5.46 3.21 -2.92
C GLU A 32 5.63 4.07 -1.66
N ALA A 33 6.19 3.53 -0.58
CA ALA A 33 6.49 4.30 0.63
C ALA A 33 7.52 5.41 0.37
N ILE A 34 8.56 5.14 -0.42
CA ILE A 34 9.55 6.15 -0.84
C ILE A 34 8.88 7.25 -1.65
N ASP A 35 8.04 6.89 -2.62
CA ASP A 35 7.31 7.86 -3.45
C ASP A 35 6.32 8.69 -2.62
N THR A 36 5.66 8.08 -1.64
CA THR A 36 4.80 8.77 -0.68
C THR A 36 5.58 9.78 0.15
N LEU A 37 6.77 9.43 0.63
CA LEU A 37 7.65 10.35 1.35
C LEU A 37 8.22 11.47 0.46
N LYS A 38 8.21 11.28 -0.87
CA LYS A 38 8.52 12.31 -1.88
C LYS A 38 7.29 13.17 -2.25
N GLY A 39 6.11 12.87 -1.68
CA GLY A 39 4.85 13.59 -1.94
C GLY A 39 4.02 13.06 -3.10
N ASN A 40 4.31 11.85 -3.63
CA ASN A 40 3.66 11.24 -4.78
C ASN A 40 2.90 9.94 -4.41
N GLY A 41 2.45 9.81 -3.16
CA GLY A 41 1.74 8.61 -2.71
C GLY A 41 0.29 8.53 -3.19
N PRO A 42 -0.30 7.31 -3.19
CA PRO A 42 -1.73 7.11 -3.42
C PRO A 42 -2.58 7.84 -2.38
N ASP A 43 -3.74 8.36 -2.81
CA ASP A 43 -4.63 9.19 -1.97
C ASP A 43 -5.03 8.50 -0.66
N ASP A 44 -5.45 7.22 -0.73
CA ASP A 44 -5.89 6.43 0.42
C ASP A 44 -4.75 6.18 1.41
N PHE A 45 -3.56 5.90 0.90
CA PHE A 45 -2.36 5.71 1.72
C PHE A 45 -1.94 7.02 2.39
N VAL A 46 -1.95 8.13 1.64
CA VAL A 46 -1.65 9.47 2.18
C VAL A 46 -2.66 9.85 3.27
N GLU A 47 -3.98 9.65 3.04
CA GLU A 47 -5.04 9.92 4.04
C GLU A 47 -4.79 9.15 5.34
N LEU A 48 -4.45 7.87 5.23
CA LEU A 48 -4.19 7.02 6.40
C LEU A 48 -2.95 7.48 7.18
N ILE A 49 -1.80 7.68 6.50
CA ILE A 49 -0.57 8.07 7.19
C ILE A 49 -0.67 9.47 7.80
N GLU A 50 -1.32 10.43 7.12
CA GLU A 50 -1.58 11.76 7.66
C GLU A 50 -2.42 11.70 8.94
N THR A 51 -3.46 10.88 8.93
CA THR A 51 -4.34 10.68 10.10
C THR A 51 -3.58 10.05 11.27
N LEU A 52 -2.90 8.93 11.03
CA LEU A 52 -2.18 8.21 12.09
C LEU A 52 -1.04 9.06 12.66
N ALA A 53 -0.22 9.67 11.79
CA ALA A 53 0.91 10.50 12.23
C ALA A 53 0.45 11.74 13.00
N SER A 54 -0.68 12.38 12.62
CA SER A 54 -1.25 13.49 13.38
C SER A 54 -1.63 13.08 14.79
N HIS A 55 -2.30 11.95 14.96
CA HIS A 55 -2.63 11.42 16.28
C HIS A 55 -1.39 11.01 17.09
N MET A 56 -0.35 10.47 16.44
CA MET A 56 0.93 10.17 17.10
C MET A 56 1.59 11.45 17.64
N LEU A 57 1.56 12.55 16.87
CA LEU A 57 2.09 13.85 17.32
C LEU A 57 1.32 14.41 18.52
N ILE A 58 -0.01 14.27 18.53
CA ILE A 58 -0.85 14.69 19.68
C ILE A 58 -0.54 13.85 20.91
N LEU A 59 -0.50 12.52 20.78
CA LEU A 59 -0.19 11.61 21.88
C LEU A 59 1.23 11.84 22.44
N GLY A 60 2.18 12.18 21.58
CA GLY A 60 3.56 12.54 21.93
C GLY A 60 3.75 13.96 22.48
N GLY A 61 2.67 14.78 22.51
CA GLY A 61 2.73 16.17 22.98
C GLY A 61 3.44 17.12 21.99
N ALA A 62 3.64 16.71 20.75
CA ALA A 62 4.26 17.50 19.68
C ALA A 62 3.25 18.34 18.89
N ALA A 63 1.94 18.08 19.02
CA ALA A 63 0.85 18.88 18.48
C ALA A 63 -0.27 19.00 19.52
N LYS A 64 -0.97 20.13 19.53
CA LYS A 64 -2.08 20.40 20.48
C LYS A 64 -3.40 19.76 20.04
N ASP A 65 -3.62 19.70 18.72
CA ASP A 65 -4.84 19.21 18.10
C ASP A 65 -4.53 18.54 16.73
N PHE A 66 -5.57 18.00 16.09
CA PHE A 66 -5.44 17.30 14.82
C PHE A 66 -4.96 18.21 13.68
N ASP A 67 -5.47 19.44 13.60
CA ASP A 67 -5.12 20.38 12.53
C ASP A 67 -3.63 20.77 12.59
N GLU A 68 -3.11 21.04 13.80
CA GLU A 68 -1.68 21.28 13.98
C GLU A 68 -0.86 20.04 13.66
N GLY A 69 -1.33 18.86 14.07
CA GLY A 69 -0.70 17.58 13.73
C GLY A 69 -0.60 17.38 12.23
N LEU A 70 -1.70 17.54 11.51
CA LEU A 70 -1.79 17.40 10.07
C LEU A 70 -0.87 18.39 9.33
N MET A 71 -0.88 19.66 9.75
CA MET A 71 0.02 20.67 9.20
C MET A 71 1.49 20.26 9.33
N ARG A 72 1.91 19.79 10.52
CA ARG A 72 3.30 19.35 10.78
C ARG A 72 3.69 18.11 9.97
N VAL A 73 2.78 17.15 9.81
CA VAL A 73 3.01 15.96 8.98
C VAL A 73 3.25 16.37 7.53
N ARG A 74 2.36 17.20 6.97
CA ARG A 74 2.48 17.71 5.59
C ARG A 74 3.76 18.51 5.39
N GLU A 75 4.10 19.39 6.31
CA GLU A 75 5.37 20.14 6.28
C GLU A 75 6.59 19.20 6.29
N SER A 76 6.55 18.15 7.10
CA SER A 76 7.63 17.16 7.18
C SER A 76 7.87 16.42 5.85
N ILE A 77 6.78 16.05 5.14
CA ILE A 77 6.86 15.42 3.83
C ILE A 77 7.34 16.45 2.78
N GLN A 78 6.68 17.61 2.69
CA GLN A 78 6.97 18.63 1.68
C GLN A 78 8.40 19.20 1.80
N SER A 79 8.93 19.31 3.00
CA SER A 79 10.31 19.77 3.23
C SER A 79 11.38 18.71 3.03
N GLY A 80 11.00 17.45 2.76
CA GLY A 80 11.92 16.31 2.65
C GLY A 80 12.44 15.74 3.98
N LYS A 81 12.12 16.37 5.12
CA LYS A 81 12.59 15.90 6.44
C LYS A 81 12.14 14.49 6.77
N ALA A 82 10.93 14.08 6.33
CA ALA A 82 10.43 12.73 6.52
C ALA A 82 11.28 11.72 5.73
N LEU A 83 11.61 12.00 4.48
CA LEU A 83 12.49 11.16 3.66
C LEU A 83 13.90 11.07 4.25
N ASP A 84 14.46 12.19 4.72
CA ASP A 84 15.77 12.20 5.39
C ASP A 84 15.77 11.37 6.68
N LYS A 85 14.66 11.41 7.43
CA LYS A 85 14.49 10.58 8.63
C LYS A 85 14.41 9.10 8.27
N PHE A 86 13.71 8.76 7.18
CA PHE A 86 13.66 7.39 6.68
C PHE A 86 15.05 6.88 6.27
N LYS A 87 15.86 7.69 5.59
CA LYS A 87 17.27 7.36 5.29
C LYS A 87 18.08 7.08 6.56
N GLN A 88 17.95 7.93 7.57
CA GLN A 88 18.62 7.71 8.87
C GLN A 88 18.17 6.41 9.53
N PHE A 89 16.88 6.09 9.47
CA PHE A 89 16.32 4.85 10.00
C PHE A 89 16.90 3.63 9.28
N VAL A 90 16.91 3.62 7.94
CA VAL A 90 17.47 2.54 7.12
C VAL A 90 18.97 2.35 7.40
N ALA A 91 19.74 3.44 7.44
CA ALA A 91 21.17 3.38 7.75
C ALA A 91 21.43 2.83 9.16
N ALA A 92 20.62 3.22 10.15
CA ALA A 92 20.74 2.73 11.54
C ALA A 92 20.43 1.22 11.67
N GLN A 93 19.64 0.66 10.74
CA GLN A 93 19.38 -0.78 10.64
C GLN A 93 20.42 -1.53 9.77
N GLY A 94 21.45 -0.85 9.28
CA GLY A 94 22.49 -1.43 8.41
C GLY A 94 22.09 -1.54 6.93
N GLY A 95 21.00 -0.91 6.51
CA GLY A 95 20.56 -0.88 5.12
C GLY A 95 21.34 0.13 4.28
N ASP A 96 21.37 -0.09 2.96
CA ASP A 96 22.01 0.81 2.01
C ASP A 96 21.01 1.88 1.52
N THR A 97 21.26 3.13 1.89
CA THR A 97 20.36 4.26 1.59
C THR A 97 20.34 4.65 0.12
N LYS A 98 21.26 4.13 -0.71
CA LYS A 98 21.26 4.40 -2.17
C LYS A 98 19.93 4.01 -2.83
N TYR A 99 19.28 2.94 -2.34
CA TYR A 99 18.00 2.47 -2.86
C TYR A 99 16.82 3.42 -2.58
N ILE A 100 16.97 4.33 -1.60
CA ILE A 100 15.97 5.38 -1.33
C ILE A 100 16.13 6.52 -2.32
N ASP A 101 17.38 6.88 -2.64
CA ASP A 101 17.67 7.93 -3.63
C ASP A 101 17.41 7.44 -5.06
N HIS A 102 17.68 6.16 -5.32
CA HIS A 102 17.64 5.48 -6.59
C HIS A 102 16.80 4.19 -6.51
N PRO A 103 15.45 4.29 -6.41
CA PRO A 103 14.57 3.11 -6.32
C PRO A 103 14.63 2.20 -7.55
N GLU A 104 15.11 2.71 -8.69
CA GLU A 104 15.36 1.93 -9.91
C GLU A 104 16.49 0.89 -9.75
N LEU A 105 17.34 1.03 -8.73
CA LEU A 105 18.39 0.07 -8.41
C LEU A 105 17.91 -1.17 -7.65
N PHE A 106 16.66 -1.15 -7.14
CA PHE A 106 16.07 -2.37 -6.59
C PHE A 106 16.00 -3.44 -7.66
N GLU A 107 16.31 -4.66 -7.28
CA GLU A 107 16.12 -5.82 -8.11
C GLU A 107 14.67 -5.89 -8.63
N GLN A 108 14.49 -6.33 -9.85
CA GLN A 108 13.20 -6.43 -10.51
C GLN A 108 12.89 -7.88 -10.83
N ALA A 109 11.61 -8.23 -10.86
CA ALA A 109 11.19 -9.54 -11.34
C ALA A 109 11.44 -9.67 -12.84
N ASP A 110 11.72 -10.90 -13.28
CA ASP A 110 12.04 -11.22 -14.69
C ASP A 110 10.83 -11.13 -15.61
N THR A 111 9.62 -11.40 -15.07
CA THR A 111 8.35 -11.38 -15.80
C THR A 111 7.47 -10.25 -15.29
N ILE A 112 6.98 -9.44 -16.23
CA ILE A 112 6.02 -8.37 -15.98
C ILE A 112 4.80 -8.64 -16.86
N GLU A 113 3.64 -8.90 -16.24
CA GLU A 113 2.40 -9.22 -16.95
C GLU A 113 1.28 -8.25 -16.55
N GLU A 114 0.67 -7.61 -17.54
CA GLU A 114 -0.47 -6.71 -17.35
C GLU A 114 -1.79 -7.49 -17.40
N ILE A 115 -2.60 -7.34 -16.37
CA ILE A 115 -3.98 -7.83 -16.37
C ILE A 115 -4.87 -6.73 -16.91
N ARG A 116 -5.53 -7.03 -18.03
CA ARG A 116 -6.40 -6.07 -18.71
C ARG A 116 -7.87 -6.42 -18.56
N SER A 117 -8.71 -5.38 -18.53
CA SER A 117 -10.16 -5.54 -18.49
C SER A 117 -10.69 -6.14 -19.77
N GLU A 118 -11.63 -7.08 -19.63
CA GLU A 118 -12.36 -7.71 -20.73
C GLU A 118 -13.69 -6.99 -21.07
N GLN A 119 -14.10 -6.01 -20.21
CA GLN A 119 -15.37 -5.31 -20.32
C GLN A 119 -15.26 -3.85 -19.85
N ASP A 120 -16.29 -3.06 -20.20
CA ASP A 120 -16.48 -1.71 -19.66
C ASP A 120 -17.21 -1.79 -18.32
N GLY A 121 -17.03 -0.79 -17.45
CA GLY A 121 -17.73 -0.69 -16.17
C GLY A 121 -16.97 0.11 -15.11
N PHE A 122 -17.10 -0.32 -13.88
CA PHE A 122 -16.41 0.25 -12.73
C PHE A 122 -15.84 -0.89 -11.89
N VAL A 123 -14.74 -0.64 -11.21
CA VAL A 123 -14.23 -1.59 -10.21
C VAL A 123 -15.24 -1.66 -9.07
N GLY A 124 -15.87 -2.82 -8.89
CA GLY A 124 -16.91 -3.06 -7.88
C GLY A 124 -16.35 -3.47 -6.54
N SER A 125 -15.38 -4.39 -6.55
CA SER A 125 -14.69 -4.87 -5.34
C SER A 125 -13.33 -5.44 -5.66
N ILE A 126 -12.45 -5.39 -4.68
CA ILE A 126 -11.12 -6.01 -4.67
C ILE A 126 -10.99 -6.69 -3.30
N ASP A 127 -10.81 -8.00 -3.25
CA ASP A 127 -10.59 -8.67 -1.98
C ASP A 127 -9.14 -8.50 -1.52
N ALA A 128 -8.94 -7.71 -0.47
CA ALA A 128 -7.60 -7.39 0.03
C ALA A 128 -6.81 -8.63 0.48
N GLN A 129 -7.48 -9.61 1.11
CA GLN A 129 -6.83 -10.85 1.56
C GLN A 129 -6.36 -11.67 0.36
N GLU A 130 -7.22 -11.82 -0.65
CA GLU A 130 -6.92 -12.61 -1.83
C GLU A 130 -5.83 -11.95 -2.70
N MET A 131 -5.72 -10.62 -2.69
CA MET A 131 -4.58 -9.93 -3.32
C MET A 131 -3.26 -10.20 -2.57
N GLY A 132 -3.30 -10.34 -1.25
CA GLY A 132 -2.17 -10.82 -0.46
C GLY A 132 -1.79 -12.28 -0.80
N ILE A 133 -2.79 -13.14 -1.06
CA ILE A 133 -2.57 -14.52 -1.54
C ILE A 133 -1.97 -14.53 -2.95
N CYS A 134 -2.32 -13.61 -3.85
CA CYS A 134 -1.61 -13.45 -5.12
C CYS A 134 -0.10 -13.25 -4.92
N SER A 135 0.29 -12.37 -4.01
CA SER A 135 1.70 -12.15 -3.67
C SER A 135 2.36 -13.41 -3.08
N LEU A 136 1.62 -14.16 -2.24
CA LEU A 136 2.09 -15.44 -1.68
C LEU A 136 2.32 -16.50 -2.78
N ILE A 137 1.38 -16.65 -3.72
CA ILE A 137 1.49 -17.55 -4.88
C ILE A 137 2.76 -17.23 -5.69
N LEU A 138 3.05 -15.96 -5.92
CA LEU A 138 4.25 -15.51 -6.62
C LEU A 138 5.55 -15.81 -5.86
N GLY A 139 5.48 -16.04 -4.56
CA GLY A 139 6.63 -16.28 -3.68
C GLY A 139 7.00 -15.09 -2.78
N GLY A 140 6.18 -14.03 -2.75
CA GLY A 140 6.39 -12.83 -1.92
C GLY A 140 6.11 -13.02 -0.43
N GLY A 141 5.63 -14.20 -0.02
CA GLY A 141 5.35 -14.56 1.36
C GLY A 141 5.83 -15.96 1.73
N ARG A 142 5.60 -16.36 2.97
CA ARG A 142 5.98 -17.69 3.50
C ARG A 142 4.78 -18.61 3.57
N GLU A 143 4.80 -19.72 2.85
CA GLU A 143 3.86 -20.83 3.04
C GLU A 143 4.27 -21.70 4.22
N THR A 144 5.58 -21.91 4.41
CA THR A 144 6.18 -22.66 5.51
C THR A 144 7.32 -21.87 6.17
N LYS A 145 7.84 -22.34 7.29
CA LYS A 145 8.99 -21.69 7.97
C LYS A 145 10.26 -21.72 7.12
N GLU A 146 10.38 -22.70 6.27
CA GLU A 146 11.53 -22.95 5.39
C GLU A 146 11.45 -22.17 4.07
N SER A 147 10.28 -21.57 3.75
CA SER A 147 10.08 -20.80 2.51
C SER A 147 11.02 -19.61 2.45
N VAL A 148 11.70 -19.47 1.31
CA VAL A 148 12.50 -18.27 0.99
C VAL A 148 11.57 -17.25 0.34
N ILE A 149 11.51 -16.04 0.91
CA ILE A 149 10.71 -14.94 0.35
C ILE A 149 11.47 -14.33 -0.82
N ASP A 150 10.80 -14.20 -1.96
CA ASP A 150 11.27 -13.41 -3.08
C ASP A 150 10.74 -11.97 -2.93
N PRO A 151 11.59 -10.99 -2.63
CA PRO A 151 11.13 -9.61 -2.39
C PRO A 151 10.77 -8.86 -3.68
N THR A 152 11.10 -9.40 -4.86
CA THR A 152 10.92 -8.73 -6.15
C THR A 152 9.52 -8.92 -6.74
N VAL A 153 8.79 -9.92 -6.26
CA VAL A 153 7.49 -10.32 -6.79
C VAL A 153 6.33 -9.60 -6.11
N GLY A 154 5.18 -9.55 -6.79
CA GLY A 154 3.96 -8.96 -6.27
C GLY A 154 3.07 -8.40 -7.38
N LEU A 155 2.25 -7.43 -7.03
CA LEU A 155 1.36 -6.76 -7.99
C LEU A 155 1.23 -5.27 -7.68
N VAL A 156 0.96 -4.49 -8.73
CA VAL A 156 0.68 -3.04 -8.62
C VAL A 156 -0.63 -2.77 -9.34
N PHE A 157 -1.60 -2.21 -8.62
CA PHE A 157 -2.89 -1.82 -9.17
C PHE A 157 -2.77 -0.57 -10.04
N SER A 158 -3.57 -0.51 -11.10
CA SER A 158 -3.80 0.70 -11.89
C SER A 158 -5.20 1.28 -11.65
N LYS A 159 -6.09 0.49 -11.05
CA LYS A 159 -7.49 0.84 -10.79
C LYS A 159 -7.92 0.32 -9.43
N LYS A 160 -8.64 1.17 -8.68
CA LYS A 160 -9.20 0.89 -7.34
C LYS A 160 -10.71 0.92 -7.37
N VAL A 161 -11.36 0.51 -6.27
CA VAL A 161 -12.83 0.49 -6.16
C VAL A 161 -13.43 1.85 -6.52
N ALA A 162 -14.47 1.83 -7.34
CA ALA A 162 -15.19 2.96 -7.95
C ALA A 162 -14.48 3.67 -9.12
N ASP A 163 -13.29 3.24 -9.52
CA ASP A 163 -12.64 3.75 -10.72
C ASP A 163 -13.37 3.27 -11.99
N PRO A 164 -13.52 4.14 -13.00
CA PRO A 164 -14.06 3.74 -14.31
C PRO A 164 -13.06 2.87 -15.06
N VAL A 165 -13.57 1.88 -15.75
CA VAL A 165 -12.82 0.89 -16.53
C VAL A 165 -13.40 0.76 -17.91
N LYS A 166 -12.55 0.74 -18.94
CA LYS A 166 -12.90 0.36 -20.30
C LYS A 166 -12.22 -0.96 -20.66
N LYS A 167 -12.84 -1.70 -21.56
CA LYS A 167 -12.24 -2.89 -22.15
C LYS A 167 -10.85 -2.57 -22.70
N GLY A 168 -9.85 -3.34 -22.26
CA GLY A 168 -8.44 -3.14 -22.61
C GLY A 168 -7.64 -2.29 -21.62
N ASP A 169 -8.29 -1.56 -20.69
CA ASP A 169 -7.57 -0.85 -19.62
C ASP A 169 -6.77 -1.82 -18.75
N VAL A 170 -5.58 -1.41 -18.34
CA VAL A 170 -4.77 -2.16 -17.36
C VAL A 170 -5.43 -2.02 -15.98
N LEU A 171 -5.73 -3.14 -15.34
CA LEU A 171 -6.27 -3.22 -13.99
C LEU A 171 -5.17 -3.31 -12.94
N ALA A 172 -4.19 -4.17 -13.21
CA ALA A 172 -3.00 -4.36 -12.40
C ALA A 172 -1.86 -4.92 -13.24
N THR A 173 -0.64 -4.79 -12.73
CA THR A 173 0.56 -5.42 -13.28
C THR A 173 1.11 -6.41 -12.27
N ILE A 174 1.35 -7.65 -12.69
CA ILE A 174 1.98 -8.71 -11.90
C ILE A 174 3.46 -8.76 -12.20
N TYR A 175 4.25 -8.92 -11.16
CA TYR A 175 5.71 -9.09 -11.17
C TYR A 175 6.04 -10.47 -10.63
N GLY A 176 6.71 -11.33 -11.42
CA GLY A 176 7.01 -12.70 -11.03
C GLY A 176 8.26 -13.26 -11.68
N ASN A 177 8.80 -14.35 -11.10
CA ASN A 177 10.01 -15.01 -11.58
C ASN A 177 9.78 -16.48 -12.03
N ASP A 178 8.52 -16.93 -11.97
CA ASP A 178 8.10 -18.28 -12.38
C ASP A 178 6.80 -18.15 -13.18
N GLU A 179 6.85 -18.59 -14.46
CA GLU A 179 5.72 -18.44 -15.39
C GLU A 179 4.44 -19.16 -14.91
N GLU A 180 4.56 -20.32 -14.26
CA GLU A 180 3.40 -21.07 -13.78
C GLU A 180 2.77 -20.37 -12.57
N LYS A 181 3.58 -19.83 -11.68
CA LYS A 181 3.10 -19.02 -10.55
C LYS A 181 2.43 -17.73 -11.03
N VAL A 182 3.00 -17.06 -12.05
CA VAL A 182 2.39 -15.88 -12.67
C VAL A 182 1.02 -16.22 -13.23
N LYS A 183 0.87 -17.31 -14.00
CA LYS A 183 -0.43 -17.77 -14.51
C LYS A 183 -1.44 -18.03 -13.40
N GLN A 184 -1.02 -18.71 -12.33
CA GLN A 184 -1.88 -18.97 -11.17
C GLN A 184 -2.31 -17.68 -10.48
N ALA A 185 -1.39 -16.74 -10.26
CA ALA A 185 -1.70 -15.44 -9.67
C ALA A 185 -2.64 -14.59 -10.53
N VAL A 186 -2.50 -14.62 -11.87
CA VAL A 186 -3.44 -13.99 -12.82
C VAL A 186 -4.85 -14.57 -12.69
N LEU A 187 -4.98 -15.89 -12.63
CA LEU A 187 -6.28 -16.54 -12.44
C LEU A 187 -6.90 -16.16 -11.10
N HIS A 188 -6.12 -16.25 -10.04
CA HIS A 188 -6.56 -15.89 -8.69
C HIS A 188 -6.98 -14.41 -8.57
N PHE A 189 -6.22 -13.50 -9.19
CA PHE A 189 -6.58 -12.09 -9.29
C PHE A 189 -7.96 -11.91 -9.95
N LYS A 190 -8.19 -12.55 -11.12
CA LYS A 190 -9.44 -12.41 -11.88
C LYS A 190 -10.66 -12.93 -11.11
N GLU A 191 -10.50 -13.91 -10.25
CA GLU A 191 -11.57 -14.44 -9.40
C GLU A 191 -11.94 -13.51 -8.24
N ASN A 192 -11.06 -12.59 -7.86
CA ASN A 192 -11.19 -11.76 -6.65
C ASN A 192 -11.16 -10.25 -6.92
N TYR A 193 -11.20 -9.87 -8.22
CA TYR A 193 -11.26 -8.48 -8.68
C TYR A 193 -12.46 -8.34 -9.62
N HIS A 194 -13.49 -7.62 -9.18
CA HIS A 194 -14.77 -7.60 -9.88
C HIS A 194 -15.06 -6.25 -10.55
N ILE A 195 -15.52 -6.32 -11.81
CA ILE A 195 -16.01 -5.17 -12.57
C ILE A 195 -17.53 -5.26 -12.65
N ILE A 196 -18.21 -4.16 -12.39
CA ILE A 196 -19.67 -4.02 -12.39
C ILE A 196 -20.13 -2.88 -13.30
N GLU A 197 -21.38 -2.92 -13.74
CA GLU A 197 -21.92 -1.90 -14.66
C GLU A 197 -22.19 -0.57 -13.95
N GLU A 198 -22.73 -0.61 -12.72
CA GLU A 198 -23.08 0.58 -11.97
C GLU A 198 -21.92 1.03 -11.08
N LYS A 199 -21.69 2.36 -11.04
CA LYS A 199 -20.63 2.92 -10.20
C LYS A 199 -20.93 2.69 -8.71
N PRO A 200 -20.08 1.95 -7.97
CA PRO A 200 -20.25 1.78 -6.52
C PRO A 200 -19.86 3.05 -5.77
N THR A 201 -20.25 3.13 -4.50
CA THR A 201 -19.75 4.17 -3.60
C THR A 201 -18.26 3.95 -3.33
N LYS A 202 -17.45 5.00 -3.48
CA LYS A 202 -16.02 4.92 -3.12
C LYS A 202 -15.88 4.60 -1.63
N PRO A 203 -15.06 3.64 -1.25
CA PRO A 203 -14.82 3.31 0.15
C PRO A 203 -14.27 4.51 0.94
N ILE A 204 -14.72 4.67 2.17
CA ILE A 204 -14.20 5.68 3.11
C ILE A 204 -13.04 5.05 3.87
N MET A 205 -11.84 5.63 3.76
CA MET A 205 -10.64 5.08 4.41
C MET A 205 -10.73 5.15 5.93
N ILE A 206 -11.04 6.31 6.50
CA ILE A 206 -11.16 6.50 7.94
C ILE A 206 -12.63 6.44 8.34
N ARG A 207 -13.06 5.37 9.02
CA ARG A 207 -14.45 5.16 9.42
C ARG A 207 -14.77 5.84 10.75
N GLU A 208 -13.84 5.79 11.71
CA GLU A 208 -14.05 6.39 13.04
C GLU A 208 -12.71 6.59 13.76
N VAL A 209 -12.64 7.61 14.60
CA VAL A 209 -11.52 7.86 15.52
C VAL A 209 -12.03 7.88 16.95
N LEU A 210 -11.51 7.00 17.80
CA LEU A 210 -11.85 6.84 19.22
C LEU A 210 -10.67 7.33 20.08
N SER A 211 -10.89 8.31 20.96
CA SER A 211 -9.88 8.90 21.84
C SER A 211 -10.30 8.90 23.33
#